data_4f87dcf698464426aaf1a6cd24244ee0
#
_entry.id   4f87dcf698464426aaf1a6cd24244ee0
#
_cell.length_a   1.000
_cell.length_b   1.000
_cell.length_c   1.000
_cell.angle_alpha   90.00
_cell.angle_beta   90.00
_cell.angle_gamma   90.00
#
_symmetry.space_group_name_H-M   'P 1'
#
loop_
_entity.id
_entity.type
_entity.pdbx_description
1 polymer ?
#
loop_
_entity_poly.entity_id
_entity_poly.type
_entity_poly.pdbx_seq_one_letter_code
_entity_poly.pdbx_strand_id
1 'polypeptide(L)'
;MASYKVLIKPSAGKEIEAIDQKKDRQRIVARVFSLAAYPRPEGCEKLAGQDDRYRVRVGRYRIVYSIGDEELVVVVVRVAHRKDVYR
;
A
#
# COMPACT_ATOMS: atom_id res chain seq x y z
N MET A 1 -10.70 2.49 19.30
CA MET A 1 -9.95 1.66 18.36
C MET A 1 -8.61 2.29 18.00
N ALA A 2 -7.58 1.50 17.93
CA ALA A 2 -6.28 1.99 17.51
C ALA A 2 -6.31 2.33 16.02
N SER A 3 -5.70 3.43 15.66
CA SER A 3 -5.54 3.83 14.28
C SER A 3 -4.05 3.93 13.97
N TYR A 4 -3.65 3.36 12.85
CA TYR A 4 -2.27 3.39 12.42
C TYR A 4 -1.97 4.71 11.71
N LYS A 5 -0.75 5.21 11.91
CA LYS A 5 -0.27 6.33 11.12
C LYS A 5 0.19 5.79 9.76
N VAL A 6 -0.24 6.44 8.70
CA VAL A 6 0.14 6.02 7.34
C VAL A 6 1.18 6.98 6.80
N LEU A 7 2.33 6.43 6.45
CA LEU A 7 3.43 7.17 5.83
C LEU A 7 3.63 6.63 4.42
N ILE A 8 3.96 7.51 3.50
CA ILE A 8 4.20 7.13 2.10
C ILE A 8 5.63 7.50 1.76
N LYS A 9 6.44 6.50 1.37
CA LYS A 9 7.80 6.78 0.93
C LYS A 9 7.77 7.72 -0.28
N PRO A 10 8.74 8.63 -0.39
CA PRO A 10 8.78 9.55 -1.54
C PRO A 10 8.73 8.85 -2.89
N SER A 11 9.40 7.71 -3.03
CA SER A 11 9.36 6.94 -4.27
C SER A 11 7.96 6.41 -4.56
N ALA A 12 7.25 5.94 -3.54
CA ALA A 12 5.87 5.47 -3.70
C ALA A 12 4.94 6.63 -4.05
N GLY A 13 5.15 7.79 -3.43
CA GLY A 13 4.38 8.98 -3.76
C GLY A 13 4.52 9.37 -5.21
N LYS A 14 5.75 9.31 -5.74
CA LYS A 14 5.99 9.59 -7.16
C LYS A 14 5.31 8.56 -8.06
N GLU A 15 5.29 7.31 -7.64
CA GLU A 15 4.60 6.26 -8.40
C GLU A 15 3.11 6.54 -8.48
N ILE A 16 2.50 6.99 -7.39
CA ILE A 16 1.09 7.37 -7.39
C ILE A 16 0.84 8.52 -8.35
N GLU A 17 1.69 9.57 -8.28
CA GLU A 17 1.55 10.73 -9.15
C GLU A 17 1.70 10.38 -10.63
N ALA A 18 2.48 9.35 -10.94
CA ALA A 18 2.73 8.93 -12.32
C ALA A 18 1.57 8.12 -12.93
N ILE A 19 0.56 7.78 -12.16
CA ILE A 19 -0.59 7.05 -12.67
C ILE A 19 -1.43 7.98 -13.53
N ASP A 20 -1.62 7.62 -14.80
CA ASP A 20 -2.31 8.48 -15.76
C ASP A 20 -3.79 8.64 -15.46
N GLN A 21 -4.45 7.56 -15.08
CA GLN A 21 -5.90 7.58 -14.86
C GLN A 21 -6.24 8.17 -13.50
N LYS A 22 -6.97 9.28 -13.51
CA LYS A 22 -7.37 9.95 -12.28
C LYS A 22 -8.16 9.02 -11.35
N LYS A 23 -9.05 8.21 -11.91
CA LYS A 23 -9.86 7.27 -11.13
C LYS A 23 -8.97 6.26 -10.40
N ASP A 24 -7.95 5.75 -11.09
CA ASP A 24 -7.02 4.80 -10.48
C ASP A 24 -6.24 5.45 -9.35
N ARG A 25 -5.75 6.67 -9.56
CA ARG A 25 -5.06 7.41 -8.49
C ARG A 25 -5.94 7.59 -7.26
N GLN A 26 -7.19 8.00 -7.48
CA GLN A 26 -8.12 8.22 -6.37
C GLN A 26 -8.41 6.94 -5.61
N ARG A 27 -8.57 5.83 -6.32
CA ARG A 27 -8.82 4.52 -5.68
C ARG A 27 -7.62 4.07 -4.86
N ILE A 28 -6.42 4.28 -5.39
CA ILE A 28 -5.19 3.92 -4.68
C ILE A 28 -5.02 4.77 -3.44
N VAL A 29 -5.20 6.08 -3.54
CA VAL A 29 -5.10 6.98 -2.39
C VAL A 29 -6.12 6.61 -1.33
N ALA A 30 -7.37 6.34 -1.74
CA ALA A 30 -8.40 5.91 -0.79
C ALA A 30 -8.03 4.62 -0.08
N ARG A 31 -7.47 3.66 -0.81
CA ARG A 31 -7.04 2.39 -0.22
C ARG A 31 -5.86 2.61 0.74
N VAL A 32 -4.91 3.45 0.37
CA VAL A 32 -3.77 3.76 1.23
C VAL A 32 -4.25 4.30 2.56
N PHE A 33 -5.15 5.27 2.55
CA PHE A 33 -5.64 5.85 3.80
C PHE A 33 -6.51 4.87 4.59
N SER A 34 -7.19 3.95 3.92
CA SER A 34 -7.99 2.94 4.62
C SER A 34 -7.12 1.98 5.45
N LEU A 35 -5.83 1.86 5.12
CA LEU A 35 -4.91 1.02 5.87
C LEU A 35 -4.68 1.53 7.30
N ALA A 36 -5.01 2.80 7.56
CA ALA A 36 -4.92 3.34 8.92
C ALA A 36 -5.86 2.61 9.89
N ALA A 37 -7.06 2.28 9.42
CA ALA A 37 -8.04 1.56 10.23
C ALA A 37 -7.90 0.05 10.09
N TYR A 38 -7.57 -0.41 8.88
CA TYR A 38 -7.51 -1.84 8.57
C TYR A 38 -6.20 -2.14 7.83
N PRO A 39 -5.08 -2.30 8.56
CA PRO A 39 -3.79 -2.54 7.90
C PRO A 39 -3.68 -3.91 7.22
N ARG A 40 -4.56 -4.85 7.59
CA ARG A 40 -4.63 -6.15 6.94
C ARG A 40 -6.02 -6.37 6.38
N PRO A 41 -6.39 -5.61 5.33
CA PRO A 41 -7.73 -5.74 4.75
C PRO A 41 -7.90 -7.09 4.07
N GLU A 42 -9.15 -7.45 3.81
CA GLU A 42 -9.45 -8.65 3.06
C GLU A 42 -8.74 -8.61 1.70
N GLY A 43 -8.11 -9.71 1.34
CA GLY A 43 -7.35 -9.80 0.10
C GLY A 43 -5.90 -9.38 0.20
N CYS A 44 -5.44 -8.88 1.35
CA CYS A 44 -4.02 -8.58 1.49
C CYS A 44 -3.22 -9.87 1.64
N GLU A 45 -1.99 -9.84 1.16
CA GLU A 45 -1.09 -11.00 1.21
C GLU A 45 0.23 -10.58 1.84
N LYS A 46 0.74 -11.44 2.73
CA LYS A 46 2.06 -11.24 3.30
C LYS A 46 3.11 -11.69 2.28
N LEU A 47 4.14 -10.88 2.09
CA LEU A 47 5.19 -11.21 1.14
C LEU A 47 6.16 -12.23 1.73
N ALA A 48 6.49 -13.26 0.93
CA ALA A 48 7.42 -14.29 1.34
C ALA A 48 8.81 -13.70 1.59
N GLY A 49 9.45 -14.14 2.66
CA GLY A 49 10.81 -13.71 3.00
C GLY A 49 10.91 -12.31 3.60
N GLN A 50 9.78 -11.64 3.83
CA GLN A 50 9.75 -10.31 4.42
C GLN A 50 8.69 -10.26 5.50
N ASP A 51 9.11 -10.30 6.74
CA ASP A 51 8.22 -10.51 7.88
C ASP A 51 7.16 -9.42 8.05
N ASP A 52 7.46 -8.18 7.68
CA ASP A 52 6.57 -7.05 7.89
C ASP A 52 5.97 -6.49 6.61
N ARG A 53 6.20 -7.12 5.47
CA ARG A 53 5.76 -6.63 4.17
C ARG A 53 4.49 -7.32 3.70
N TYR A 54 3.59 -6.51 3.18
CA TYR A 54 2.29 -6.96 2.69
C TYR A 54 2.00 -6.29 1.36
N ARG A 55 1.08 -6.87 0.60
CA ARG A 55 0.57 -6.22 -0.60
C ARG A 55 -0.94 -6.35 -0.66
N VAL A 56 -1.57 -5.35 -1.28
CA VAL A 56 -3.00 -5.37 -1.54
C VAL A 56 -3.24 -4.92 -2.97
N ARG A 57 -4.20 -5.55 -3.62
CA ARG A 57 -4.56 -5.24 -5.01
C ARG A 57 -5.59 -4.11 -5.03
N VAL A 58 -5.39 -3.16 -5.96
CA VAL A 58 -6.36 -2.12 -6.26
C VAL A 58 -6.47 -2.04 -7.79
N GLY A 59 -7.48 -2.70 -8.35
CA GLY A 59 -7.61 -2.77 -9.79
C GLY A 59 -6.41 -3.45 -10.44
N ARG A 60 -5.73 -2.75 -11.33
CA ARG A 60 -4.54 -3.26 -12.02
C ARG A 60 -3.24 -2.96 -11.27
N TYR A 61 -3.35 -2.33 -10.11
CA TYR A 61 -2.20 -1.90 -9.33
C TYR A 61 -2.08 -2.70 -8.06
N ARG A 62 -0.90 -2.67 -7.48
CA ARG A 62 -0.63 -3.26 -6.18
C ARG A 62 0.09 -2.26 -5.31
N ILE A 63 -0.32 -2.23 -4.05
CA ILE A 63 0.32 -1.41 -3.03
C ILE A 63 1.13 -2.36 -2.16
N VAL A 64 2.44 -2.12 -2.06
CA VAL A 64 3.32 -2.86 -1.16
C VAL A 64 3.59 -1.95 0.03
N TYR A 65 3.39 -2.47 1.23
CA TYR A 65 3.54 -1.68 2.44
C TYR A 65 4.05 -2.55 3.58
N SER A 66 4.60 -1.90 4.59
CA SER A 66 5.01 -2.56 5.81
C SER A 66 4.10 -2.15 6.95
N ILE A 67 3.99 -3.02 7.96
CA ILE A 67 3.18 -2.76 9.14
C ILE A 67 4.07 -2.89 10.37
N GLY A 68 4.14 -1.83 11.18
CA GLY A 68 4.75 -1.85 12.48
C GLY A 68 3.66 -1.83 13.53
N ASP A 69 3.31 -3.00 14.06
CA ASP A 69 2.20 -3.12 15.00
C ASP A 69 2.49 -2.42 16.34
N GLU A 70 3.73 -2.49 16.81
CA GLU A 70 4.09 -1.85 18.06
C GLU A 70 4.06 -0.34 17.97
N GLU A 71 4.53 0.20 16.84
CA GLU A 71 4.57 1.64 16.60
C GLU A 71 3.25 2.18 16.05
N LEU A 72 2.33 1.29 15.66
CA LEU A 72 1.08 1.65 15.01
C LEU A 72 1.32 2.48 13.74
N VAL A 73 2.20 1.97 12.87
CA VAL A 73 2.61 2.65 11.65
C VAL A 73 2.46 1.72 10.44
N VAL A 74 1.94 2.27 9.36
CA VAL A 74 1.94 1.63 8.04
C VAL A 74 2.79 2.49 7.13
N VAL A 75 3.76 1.89 6.46
CA VAL A 75 4.61 2.61 5.50
C VAL A 75 4.37 2.04 4.11
N VAL A 76 3.86 2.88 3.21
CA VAL A 76 3.67 2.50 1.81
C VAL A 76 5.04 2.58 1.13
N VAL A 77 5.51 1.43 0.66
CA VAL A 77 6.85 1.27 0.11
C VAL A 77 6.84 1.39 -1.41
N ARG A 78 5.81 0.85 -2.04
CA ARG A 78 5.73 0.83 -3.50
C ARG A 78 4.29 0.80 -3.96
N VAL A 79 4.03 1.46 -5.09
CA VAL A 79 2.79 1.36 -5.83
C VAL A 79 3.15 1.09 -7.27
N ALA A 80 2.70 -0.04 -7.82
CA ALA A 80 3.09 -0.42 -9.17
C ALA A 80 1.97 -1.18 -9.87
N HIS A 81 2.01 -1.14 -11.20
CA HIS A 81 1.13 -1.97 -12.00
C HIS A 81 1.45 -3.44 -11.71
N ARG A 82 0.42 -4.28 -11.68
CA ARG A 82 0.58 -5.69 -11.32
C ARG A 82 1.71 -6.42 -12.07
N LYS A 83 2.00 -5.99 -13.31
CA LYS A 83 3.08 -6.58 -14.10
C LYS A 83 4.46 -6.25 -13.55
N ASP A 84 4.60 -5.11 -12.88
CA ASP A 84 5.89 -4.64 -12.41
C ASP A 84 6.22 -5.11 -11.00
N VAL A 85 5.21 -5.49 -10.23
CA VAL A 85 5.40 -5.88 -8.82
C VAL A 85 6.17 -7.18 -8.67
N TYR A 86 6.10 -8.04 -9.67
CA TYR A 86 6.72 -9.37 -9.63
C TYR A 86 8.15 -9.40 -10.16
N ARG A 87 8.73 -8.28 -10.42
CA ARG A 87 10.11 -8.22 -10.89
C ARG A 87 11.09 -8.00 -9.75
#